data_29a45bd748320c2cdc03aab864b22113
#
_entry.id   29a45bd748320c2cdc03aab864b22113
#
_cell.length_a   1.000
_cell.length_b   1.000
_cell.length_c   1.000
_cell.angle_alpha   90.00
_cell.angle_beta   90.00
_cell.angle_gamma   90.00
#
_symmetry.space_group_name_H-M   'P 1'
#
loop_
_entity.id
_entity.type
_entity.pdbx_description
1 polymer ?
#
loop_
_entity_poly.entity_id
_entity_poly.type
_entity_poly.pdbx_seq_one_letter_code
_entity_poly.pdbx_strand_id
1 'polypeptide(L)'
;MGEYIPVITKECSRKVRVDDIVYPEQRQRKVGIVPKETTYECYEKIANLEKQLDERFYHTLKKLVVNLEQISSMKDQNVVFQNGMVLMLGRESYIRTKQVYTAYLRKLI
;
A
#
# COMPACT_ATOMS: atom_id res chain seq x y z
N MET A 1 3.39 17.04 -8.68
CA MET A 1 4.08 15.90 -8.93
C MET A 1 3.41 14.57 -8.67
N GLY A 2 2.21 14.30 -8.99
CA GLY A 2 1.60 13.00 -8.77
C GLY A 2 1.62 12.51 -7.33
N GLU A 3 1.73 13.42 -6.39
CA GLU A 3 1.81 13.07 -4.98
C GLU A 3 0.47 12.70 -4.38
N TYR A 4 -0.59 12.88 -5.13
CA TYR A 4 -1.96 12.68 -4.67
C TYR A 4 -2.69 11.72 -5.58
N ILE A 5 -3.60 10.93 -5.00
CA ILE A 5 -4.56 10.16 -5.77
C ILE A 5 -5.96 10.63 -5.41
N PRO A 6 -6.89 10.59 -6.37
CA PRO A 6 -8.28 10.96 -6.07
C PRO A 6 -9.00 9.81 -5.37
N VAL A 7 -9.73 10.14 -4.31
CA VAL A 7 -10.64 9.20 -3.66
C VAL A 7 -12.02 9.80 -3.82
N ILE A 8 -12.83 9.20 -4.68
CA ILE A 8 -14.15 9.71 -5.03
C ILE A 8 -15.22 8.73 -4.58
N THR A 9 -16.12 9.21 -3.73
CA THR A 9 -17.27 8.46 -3.27
C THR A 9 -18.51 9.27 -3.53
N LYS A 10 -19.70 8.68 -3.30
CA LYS A 10 -20.95 9.40 -3.45
C LYS A 10 -21.05 10.61 -2.53
N GLU A 11 -20.40 10.53 -1.38
CA GLU A 11 -20.53 11.53 -0.32
C GLU A 11 -19.36 12.48 -0.26
N CYS A 12 -18.24 12.13 -0.85
CA CYS A 12 -17.01 12.88 -0.67
C CYS A 12 -16.06 12.68 -1.83
N SER A 13 -15.39 13.75 -2.22
CA SER A 13 -14.29 13.70 -3.16
C SER A 13 -13.09 14.33 -2.49
N ARG A 14 -11.95 13.64 -2.49
CA ARG A 14 -10.75 14.15 -1.84
C ARG A 14 -9.48 13.66 -2.53
N LYS A 15 -8.40 14.36 -2.25
CA LYS A 15 -7.06 13.92 -2.63
C LYS A 15 -6.40 13.28 -1.44
N VAL A 16 -5.71 12.16 -1.66
CA VAL A 16 -4.93 11.50 -0.62
C VAL A 16 -3.48 11.52 -1.07
N ARG A 17 -2.60 11.97 -0.20
CA ARG A 17 -1.17 12.00 -0.51
C ARG A 17 -0.65 10.57 -0.63
N VAL A 18 0.08 10.30 -1.72
CA VAL A 18 0.66 8.99 -1.95
C VAL A 18 1.59 8.60 -0.80
N ASP A 19 2.35 9.57 -0.28
CA ASP A 19 3.28 9.32 0.83
C ASP A 19 2.60 8.90 2.12
N ASP A 20 1.32 9.23 2.27
CA ASP A 20 0.57 8.90 3.48
C ASP A 20 -0.14 7.54 3.36
N ILE A 21 -0.11 6.92 2.19
CA ILE A 21 -0.78 5.64 1.98
C ILE A 21 0.12 4.52 2.47
N VAL A 22 -0.40 3.68 3.36
CA VAL A 22 0.31 2.52 3.88
C VAL A 22 0.09 1.32 2.96
N TYR A 23 -1.17 0.97 2.73
CA TYR A 23 -1.52 -0.04 1.74
C TYR A 23 -2.98 0.11 1.30
N PRO A 24 -3.24 0.04 -0.02
CA PRO A 24 -4.60 -0.13 -0.52
C PRO A 24 -4.96 -1.62 -0.59
N GLU A 25 -6.20 -1.93 -0.28
CA GLU A 25 -6.70 -3.30 -0.26
C GLU A 25 -8.05 -3.39 -0.92
N GLN A 26 -8.21 -4.35 -1.82
CA GLN A 26 -9.50 -4.59 -2.48
C GLN A 26 -10.42 -5.37 -1.55
N ARG A 27 -11.60 -4.81 -1.27
CA ARG A 27 -12.63 -5.46 -0.46
C ARG A 27 -13.91 -5.49 -1.27
N GLN A 28 -14.17 -6.61 -1.92
CA GLN A 28 -15.30 -6.76 -2.82
C GLN A 28 -15.23 -5.71 -3.94
N ARG A 29 -16.18 -4.78 -3.99
CA ARG A 29 -16.24 -3.74 -5.03
C ARG A 29 -15.52 -2.46 -4.63
N LYS A 30 -15.00 -2.40 -3.41
CA LYS A 30 -14.35 -1.19 -2.87
C LYS A 30 -12.87 -1.43 -2.69
N VAL A 31 -12.10 -0.36 -2.83
CA VAL A 31 -10.71 -0.35 -2.40
C VAL A 31 -10.64 0.41 -1.10
N GLY A 32 -10.14 -0.23 -0.05
CA GLY A 32 -9.82 0.44 1.18
C GLY A 32 -8.41 0.99 1.07
N ILE A 33 -8.26 2.28 1.23
CA ILE A 33 -6.95 2.93 1.24
C ILE A 33 -6.61 3.22 2.69
N VAL A 34 -5.51 2.64 3.16
CA VAL A 34 -5.08 2.81 4.55
C VAL A 34 -3.92 3.79 4.58
N PRO A 35 -4.16 5.07 4.87
CA PRO A 35 -3.09 6.04 5.10
C PRO A 35 -2.56 5.88 6.51
N LYS A 36 -1.57 6.68 6.87
CA LYS A 36 -0.93 6.62 8.19
C LYS A 36 -1.91 6.78 9.36
N GLU A 37 -2.94 7.58 9.20
CA GLU A 37 -3.82 7.96 10.31
C GLU A 37 -5.26 7.50 10.17
N THR A 38 -5.79 7.47 8.95
CA THR A 38 -7.19 7.12 8.70
C THR A 38 -7.32 6.15 7.56
N THR A 39 -8.48 5.50 7.48
CA THR A 39 -8.79 4.58 6.39
C THR A 39 -9.87 5.21 5.52
N TYR A 40 -9.61 5.25 4.22
CA TYR A 40 -10.58 5.71 3.24
C TYR A 40 -11.01 4.56 2.35
N GLU A 41 -12.26 4.58 1.92
CA GLU A 41 -12.77 3.58 0.99
C GLU A 41 -13.34 4.27 -0.25
N CYS A 42 -13.14 3.65 -1.42
CA CYS A 42 -13.75 4.14 -2.65
C CYS A 42 -14.15 2.96 -3.53
N TYR A 43 -15.17 3.18 -4.37
CA TYR A 43 -15.60 2.18 -5.33
C TYR A 43 -14.65 2.20 -6.51
N GLU A 44 -13.71 1.26 -6.53
CA GLU A 44 -12.69 1.19 -7.57
C GLU A 44 -12.09 -0.20 -7.61
N LYS A 45 -11.49 -0.55 -8.72
CA LYS A 45 -10.68 -1.76 -8.81
C LYS A 45 -9.25 -1.38 -8.47
N ILE A 46 -8.59 -2.23 -7.68
CA ILE A 46 -7.22 -1.95 -7.25
C ILE A 46 -6.27 -1.80 -8.45
N ALA A 47 -6.54 -2.50 -9.55
CA ALA A 47 -5.74 -2.37 -10.76
C ALA A 47 -5.80 -0.95 -11.35
N ASN A 48 -6.95 -0.28 -11.23
CA ASN A 48 -7.08 1.09 -11.71
C ASN A 48 -6.38 2.08 -10.79
N LEU A 49 -6.45 1.83 -9.49
CA LEU A 49 -5.73 2.65 -8.51
C LEU A 49 -4.22 2.52 -8.70
N GLU A 50 -3.75 1.30 -8.94
CA GLU A 50 -2.33 1.01 -9.10
C GLU A 50 -1.69 1.81 -10.23
N LYS A 51 -2.45 2.14 -11.27
CA LYS A 51 -1.95 2.95 -12.38
C LYS A 51 -1.51 4.35 -11.95
N GLN A 52 -1.98 4.81 -10.79
CA GLN A 52 -1.66 6.13 -10.25
C GLN A 52 -0.57 6.05 -9.19
N LEU A 53 -0.11 4.84 -8.87
CA LEU A 53 0.92 4.62 -7.89
C LEU A 53 2.27 4.47 -8.59
N ASP A 54 3.34 4.81 -7.88
CA ASP A 54 4.69 4.74 -8.44
C ASP A 54 5.43 3.50 -7.96
N GLU A 55 6.76 3.46 -8.18
CA GLU A 55 7.60 2.31 -7.85
C GLU A 55 7.73 2.04 -6.35
N ARG A 56 7.27 2.97 -5.49
CA ARG A 56 7.25 2.75 -4.04
C ARG A 56 6.23 1.69 -3.64
N PHE A 57 5.31 1.38 -4.55
CA PHE A 57 4.22 0.45 -4.28
C PHE A 57 4.48 -0.91 -4.92
N TYR A 58 4.20 -1.95 -4.18
CA TYR A 58 4.38 -3.31 -4.65
C TYR A 58 3.12 -4.13 -4.41
N HIS A 59 2.69 -4.83 -5.45
CA HIS A 59 1.49 -5.68 -5.41
C HIS A 59 1.84 -7.01 -4.74
N THR A 60 1.72 -7.07 -3.42
CA THR A 60 2.16 -8.22 -2.64
C THR A 60 1.20 -9.40 -2.71
N LEU A 61 -0.11 -9.11 -2.80
CA LEU A 61 -1.16 -10.11 -3.00
C LEU A 61 -2.10 -9.57 -4.07
N LYS A 62 -2.90 -10.45 -4.67
CA LYS A 62 -3.82 -10.07 -5.76
C LYS A 62 -4.67 -8.85 -5.42
N LYS A 63 -5.08 -8.72 -4.16
CA LYS A 63 -5.97 -7.64 -3.72
C LYS A 63 -5.30 -6.67 -2.76
N LEU A 64 -3.98 -6.71 -2.69
CA LEU A 64 -3.25 -5.92 -1.70
C LEU A 64 -1.97 -5.37 -2.28
N VAL A 65 -1.82 -4.05 -2.18
CA VAL A 65 -0.60 -3.34 -2.59
C VAL A 65 -0.01 -2.72 -1.34
N VAL A 66 1.30 -2.76 -1.18
CA VAL A 66 1.97 -2.14 -0.03
C VAL A 66 2.85 -0.99 -0.49
N ASN A 67 2.93 0.04 0.32
CA ASN A 67 3.84 1.15 0.10
C ASN A 67 5.17 0.81 0.78
N LEU A 68 6.18 0.49 -0.02
CA LEU A 68 7.50 0.09 0.50
C LEU A 68 8.13 1.16 1.37
N GLU A 69 7.88 2.42 1.07
CA GLU A 69 8.43 3.54 1.84
C GLU A 69 7.87 3.58 3.27
N GLN A 70 6.68 3.05 3.48
CA GLN A 70 6.04 3.04 4.79
C GLN A 70 6.36 1.79 5.60
N ILE A 71 7.12 0.85 5.06
CA ILE A 71 7.55 -0.33 5.81
C ILE A 71 8.76 0.05 6.66
N SER A 72 8.68 -0.21 7.96
CA SER A 72 9.81 0.01 8.86
C SER A 72 10.67 -1.24 9.01
N SER A 73 10.07 -2.42 8.98
CA SER A 73 10.83 -3.68 9.06
C SER A 73 10.00 -4.86 8.61
N MET A 74 10.69 -5.94 8.26
CA MET A 74 10.07 -7.21 7.93
C MET A 74 10.80 -8.32 8.67
N LYS A 75 10.07 -9.11 9.45
CA LYS A 75 10.64 -10.22 10.20
C LYS A 75 9.55 -11.25 10.52
N ASP A 76 9.90 -12.53 10.40
CA ASP A 76 9.01 -13.64 10.78
C ASP A 76 7.62 -13.54 10.17
N GLN A 77 7.56 -13.28 8.87
CA GLN A 77 6.33 -13.15 8.09
C GLN A 77 5.50 -11.91 8.44
N ASN A 78 6.03 -11.03 9.29
CA ASN A 78 5.36 -9.79 9.65
C ASN A 78 5.97 -8.61 8.91
N VAL A 79 5.11 -7.78 8.35
CA VAL A 79 5.48 -6.49 7.76
C VAL A 79 5.05 -5.43 8.75
N VAL A 80 5.99 -4.70 9.32
CA VAL A 80 5.71 -3.64 10.28
C VAL A 80 5.84 -2.30 9.57
N PHE A 81 4.80 -1.49 9.67
CA PHE A 81 4.76 -0.18 9.03
C PHE A 81 5.16 0.93 9.99
N GLN A 82 5.51 2.08 9.44
CA GLN A 82 5.97 3.25 10.21
C GLN A 82 4.95 3.70 11.27
N ASN A 83 3.67 3.50 11.01
CA ASN A 83 2.61 3.87 11.95
C ASN A 83 2.35 2.80 13.02
N GLY A 84 3.13 1.73 13.05
CA GLY A 84 2.97 0.65 14.01
C GLY A 84 2.03 -0.46 13.57
N MET A 85 1.36 -0.32 12.45
CA MET A 85 0.51 -1.39 11.92
C MET A 85 1.37 -2.60 11.52
N VAL A 86 0.81 -3.79 11.67
CA VAL A 86 1.49 -5.04 11.32
C VAL A 86 0.60 -5.83 10.36
N LEU A 87 1.20 -6.28 9.28
CA LEU A 87 0.54 -7.13 8.29
C LEU A 87 1.29 -8.45 8.21
N MET A 88 0.59 -9.55 8.48
CA MET A 88 1.18 -10.88 8.36
C MET A 88 0.93 -11.42 6.96
N LEU A 89 1.97 -11.89 6.31
CA LEU A 89 1.89 -12.48 4.98
C LEU A 89 2.13 -13.98 5.03
N GLY A 90 1.54 -14.72 4.09
CA GLY A 90 1.89 -16.11 3.89
C GLY A 90 3.37 -16.21 3.49
N ARG A 91 3.93 -17.40 3.66
CA ARG A 91 5.37 -17.62 3.47
C ARG A 91 5.89 -17.17 2.12
N GLU A 92 5.22 -17.58 1.04
CA GLU A 92 5.68 -17.24 -0.31
C GLU A 92 5.56 -15.74 -0.61
N SER A 93 4.44 -15.16 -0.22
CA SER A 93 4.22 -13.72 -0.42
C SER A 93 5.23 -12.92 0.39
N TYR A 94 5.53 -13.38 1.60
CA TYR A 94 6.50 -12.74 2.46
C TYR A 94 7.89 -12.77 1.82
N ILE A 95 8.31 -13.92 1.32
CA ILE A 95 9.63 -14.07 0.70
C ILE A 95 9.78 -13.14 -0.50
N ARG A 96 8.77 -13.11 -1.37
CA ARG A 96 8.80 -12.24 -2.55
C ARG A 96 8.80 -10.76 -2.16
N THR A 97 7.95 -10.39 -1.22
CA THR A 97 7.85 -9.00 -0.78
C THR A 97 9.14 -8.55 -0.11
N LYS A 98 9.76 -9.43 0.68
CA LYS A 98 11.03 -9.11 1.34
C LYS A 98 12.15 -8.90 0.32
N GLN A 99 12.17 -9.68 -0.77
CA GLN A 99 13.15 -9.48 -1.82
C GLN A 99 13.00 -8.10 -2.46
N VAL A 100 11.76 -7.70 -2.75
CA VAL A 100 11.47 -6.40 -3.34
C VAL A 100 11.83 -5.27 -2.37
N TYR A 101 11.47 -5.43 -1.10
CA TYR A 101 11.77 -4.44 -0.07
C TYR A 101 13.28 -4.29 0.13
N THR A 102 14.01 -5.40 0.17
CA THR A 102 15.46 -5.37 0.31
C THR A 102 16.11 -4.64 -0.86
N ALA A 103 15.64 -4.90 -2.09
CA ALA A 103 16.15 -4.19 -3.26
C ALA A 103 15.84 -2.70 -3.19
N TYR A 104 14.64 -2.34 -2.70
CA TYR A 104 14.26 -0.95 -2.50
C TYR A 104 15.19 -0.25 -1.50
N LEU A 105 15.47 -0.92 -0.38
CA LEU A 105 16.37 -0.36 0.64
C LEU A 105 17.79 -0.13 0.10
N ARG A 106 18.26 -1.03 -0.75
CA ARG A 106 19.60 -0.89 -1.34
C ARG A 106 19.71 0.32 -2.27
N LYS A 107 18.61 0.73 -2.88
CA LYS A 107 18.60 1.92 -3.72
C LYS A 107 18.73 3.22 -2.91
N LEU A 108 18.46 3.15 -1.62
CA LEU A 108 18.53 4.32 -0.74
C LEU A 108 19.94 4.61 -0.23
N ILE A 109 20.88 3.71 -0.48
CA ILE A 109 22.25 3.83 0.01
C ILE A 109 23.16 4.43 -1.05
#